data_9772a6e7c121d8d12cfa48ce7debe76f
#
_entry.id   9772a6e7c121d8d12cfa48ce7debe76f
#
_cell.length_a   1.000
_cell.length_b   1.000
_cell.length_c   1.000
_cell.angle_alpha   90.00
_cell.angle_beta   90.00
_cell.angle_gamma   90.00
#
_symmetry.space_group_name_H-M   'P 1'
#
loop_
_entity.id
_entity.type
_entity.pdbx_description
1 polymer ?
#
loop_
_entity_poly.entity_id
_entity_poly.type
_entity_poly.pdbx_seq_one_letter_code
_entity_poly.pdbx_strand_id
1 'polypeptide(L)'
;MNSLRENGWMASRSAASHGAVDVFAAKDGKVLLIQVKSGRARATKEELEELIRWGKSSNADAEVWHYKGRGKVVKRRVHAAKRGAG
;
A
#
# COMPACT_ATOMS: atom_id res chain seq x y z
N MET A 1 -7.15 8.27 1.47
CA MET A 1 -6.60 8.97 0.26
C MET A 1 -6.26 10.41 0.52
N ASN A 2 -7.14 11.14 1.18
CA ASN A 2 -6.86 12.55 1.44
C ASN A 2 -5.61 12.78 2.29
N SER A 3 -5.35 11.91 3.26
CA SER A 3 -4.17 12.06 4.10
C SER A 3 -2.86 11.93 3.30
N LEU A 4 -2.84 11.08 2.27
CA LEU A 4 -1.67 10.97 1.41
C LEU A 4 -1.46 12.26 0.62
N ARG A 5 -2.52 12.78 0.01
CA ARG A 5 -2.43 14.02 -0.77
C ARG A 5 -2.05 15.21 0.09
N GLU A 6 -2.58 15.26 1.31
CA GLU A 6 -2.22 16.31 2.26
C GLU A 6 -0.76 16.29 2.64
N ASN A 7 -0.11 15.13 2.56
CA ASN A 7 1.30 14.97 2.85
C ASN A 7 2.17 15.02 1.59
N GLY A 8 1.61 15.47 0.48
CA GLY A 8 2.36 15.66 -0.75
C GLY A 8 2.48 14.44 -1.64
N TRP A 9 1.77 13.37 -1.34
CA TRP A 9 1.79 12.17 -2.17
C TRP A 9 0.84 12.31 -3.36
N MET A 10 1.28 11.84 -4.50
CA MET A 10 0.36 11.57 -5.60
C MET A 10 -0.23 10.19 -5.33
N ALA A 11 -1.53 10.05 -5.47
CA ALA A 11 -2.18 8.79 -5.20
C ALA A 11 -3.27 8.49 -6.23
N SER A 12 -3.38 7.24 -6.62
CA SER A 12 -4.38 6.78 -7.56
C SER A 12 -4.90 5.43 -7.13
N ARG A 13 -6.20 5.23 -7.25
CA ARG A 13 -6.79 3.93 -6.99
C ARG A 13 -6.56 3.02 -8.18
N SER A 14 -6.31 1.74 -7.88
CA SER A 14 -6.24 0.74 -8.93
C SER A 14 -7.62 0.55 -9.55
N ALA A 15 -7.68 0.54 -10.87
CA ALA A 15 -8.91 0.25 -11.59
C ALA A 15 -9.21 -1.25 -11.61
N ALA A 16 -8.21 -2.09 -11.34
CA ALA A 16 -8.38 -3.53 -11.33
C ALA A 16 -8.95 -3.98 -10.00
N SER A 17 -10.11 -4.61 -10.02
CA SER A 17 -10.76 -5.07 -8.79
C SER A 17 -10.18 -6.37 -8.24
N HIS A 18 -9.22 -6.98 -8.91
CA HIS A 18 -8.69 -8.29 -8.55
C HIS A 18 -7.24 -8.28 -8.10
N GLY A 19 -6.60 -7.12 -8.08
CA GLY A 19 -5.21 -7.03 -7.68
C GLY A 19 -5.05 -6.84 -6.18
N ALA A 20 -3.87 -7.18 -5.68
CA ALA A 20 -3.54 -6.96 -4.27
C ALA A 20 -3.28 -5.48 -3.95
N VAL A 21 -3.08 -4.65 -4.96
CA VAL A 21 -2.79 -3.23 -4.78
C VAL A 21 -4.05 -2.42 -5.04
N ASP A 22 -4.57 -1.78 -4.01
CA ASP A 22 -5.75 -0.93 -4.14
C ASP A 22 -5.40 0.52 -4.44
N VAL A 23 -4.26 0.99 -3.95
CA VAL A 23 -3.81 2.36 -4.12
C VAL A 23 -2.34 2.38 -4.49
N PHE A 24 -2.01 3.15 -5.52
CA PHE A 24 -0.63 3.44 -5.90
C PHE A 24 -0.33 4.87 -5.49
N ALA A 25 0.74 5.09 -4.76
CA ALA A 25 1.13 6.42 -4.34
C ALA A 25 2.61 6.66 -4.63
N ALA A 26 2.96 7.91 -4.92
CA ALA A 26 4.34 8.27 -5.21
C ALA A 26 4.65 9.64 -4.66
N LYS A 27 5.87 9.79 -4.16
CA LYS A 27 6.36 11.06 -3.65
C LYS A 27 7.89 11.04 -3.65
N ASP A 28 8.48 12.06 -4.28
CA ASP A 28 9.94 12.27 -4.23
C ASP A 28 10.76 11.03 -4.62
N GLY A 29 10.35 10.36 -5.69
CA GLY A 29 11.04 9.15 -6.14
C GLY A 29 10.70 7.90 -5.36
N LYS A 30 9.82 7.99 -4.38
CA LYS A 30 9.38 6.85 -3.59
C LYS A 30 8.02 6.38 -4.09
N VAL A 31 7.82 5.09 -4.11
CA VAL A 31 6.53 4.49 -4.50
C VAL A 31 5.99 3.70 -3.31
N LEU A 32 4.72 3.86 -3.04
CA LEU A 32 4.02 3.16 -1.97
C LEU A 32 2.82 2.43 -2.55
N LEU A 33 2.77 1.13 -2.33
CA LEU A 33 1.68 0.28 -2.75
C LEU A 33 0.85 -0.08 -1.52
N ILE A 34 -0.46 0.16 -1.60
CA ILE A 34 -1.32 -0.01 -0.44
C ILE A 34 -2.45 -0.98 -0.75
N GLN A 35 -2.62 -1.96 0.13
CA GLN A 35 -3.81 -2.78 0.17
C GLN A 35 -4.70 -2.28 1.28
N VAL A 36 -5.96 -2.01 0.97
CA VAL A 36 -6.92 -1.46 1.92
C VAL A 36 -7.85 -2.55 2.40
N LYS A 37 -8.01 -2.66 3.71
CA LYS A 37 -8.96 -3.56 4.35
C LYS A 37 -9.80 -2.75 5.33
N SER A 38 -11.03 -3.19 5.58
CA SER A 38 -11.90 -2.50 6.52
C SER A 38 -12.69 -3.48 7.36
N GLY A 39 -13.08 -3.07 8.55
CA GLY A 39 -13.86 -3.88 9.46
C GLY A 39 -13.12 -5.14 9.88
N ARG A 40 -13.77 -6.28 9.71
CA ARG A 40 -13.20 -7.58 10.06
C ARG A 40 -12.43 -8.25 8.92
N ALA A 41 -12.43 -7.63 7.75
CA ALA A 41 -11.70 -8.17 6.61
C ALA A 41 -10.20 -8.18 6.90
N ARG A 42 -9.54 -9.26 6.53
CA ARG A 42 -8.09 -9.39 6.69
C ARG A 42 -7.46 -9.79 5.37
N ALA A 43 -6.24 -9.35 5.17
CA ALA A 43 -5.48 -9.76 4.00
C ALA A 43 -5.19 -11.27 4.11
N THR A 44 -5.49 -12.01 3.05
CA THR A 44 -5.17 -13.43 3.00
C THR A 44 -3.68 -13.59 2.75
N LYS A 45 -3.18 -14.81 2.98
CA LYS A 45 -1.77 -15.12 2.71
C LYS A 45 -1.44 -14.85 1.24
N GLU A 46 -2.32 -15.25 0.34
CA GLU A 46 -2.11 -15.04 -1.10
C GLU A 46 -2.08 -13.55 -1.45
N GLU A 47 -2.94 -12.76 -0.85
CA GLU A 47 -2.97 -11.32 -1.06
C GLU A 47 -1.68 -10.67 -0.57
N LEU A 48 -1.18 -11.09 0.60
CA LEU A 48 0.07 -10.56 1.14
C LEU A 48 1.26 -10.94 0.26
N GLU A 49 1.31 -12.19 -0.19
CA GLU A 49 2.39 -12.65 -1.07
C GLU A 49 2.39 -11.88 -2.38
N GLU A 50 1.21 -11.61 -2.96
CA GLU A 50 1.12 -10.85 -4.18
C GLU A 50 1.54 -9.40 -3.97
N LEU A 51 1.10 -8.79 -2.87
CA LEU A 51 1.48 -7.42 -2.54
C LEU A 51 3.00 -7.29 -2.39
N ILE A 52 3.62 -8.25 -1.71
CA ILE A 52 5.07 -8.28 -1.53
C ILE A 52 5.76 -8.45 -2.88
N ARG A 53 5.22 -9.30 -3.74
CA ARG A 53 5.77 -9.50 -5.09
C ARG A 53 5.73 -8.21 -5.90
N TRP A 54 4.63 -7.48 -5.83
CA TRP A 54 4.53 -6.16 -6.45
C TRP A 54 5.57 -5.21 -5.89
N GLY A 55 5.75 -5.21 -4.57
CA GLY A 55 6.77 -4.37 -3.92
C GLY A 55 8.17 -4.69 -4.40
N LYS A 56 8.49 -5.97 -4.51
CA LYS A 56 9.81 -6.40 -4.99
C LYS A 56 10.02 -6.04 -6.45
N SER A 57 9.01 -6.28 -7.29
CA SER A 57 9.13 -6.05 -8.73
C SER A 57 9.26 -4.57 -9.08
N SER A 58 8.63 -3.70 -8.32
CA SER A 58 8.67 -2.26 -8.56
C SER A 58 9.65 -1.52 -7.65
N ASN A 59 10.33 -2.24 -6.78
CA ASN A 59 11.19 -1.66 -5.74
C ASN A 59 10.45 -0.58 -4.96
N ALA A 60 9.26 -0.93 -4.47
CA ALA A 60 8.38 -0.01 -3.77
C ALA A 60 8.13 -0.48 -2.34
N ASP A 61 7.76 0.46 -1.48
CA ASP A 61 7.23 0.10 -0.17
C ASP A 61 5.83 -0.47 -0.37
N ALA A 62 5.47 -1.47 0.43
CA ALA A 62 4.14 -2.07 0.36
C ALA A 62 3.56 -2.15 1.77
N GLU A 63 2.31 -1.71 1.90
CA GLU A 63 1.65 -1.64 3.19
C GLU A 63 0.21 -2.14 3.10
N VAL A 64 -0.27 -2.67 4.19
CA VAL A 64 -1.69 -2.97 4.38
C VAL A 64 -2.25 -1.92 5.33
N TRP A 65 -3.28 -1.22 4.89
CA TRP A 65 -3.96 -0.23 5.71
C TRP A 65 -5.32 -0.78 6.11
N HIS A 66 -5.51 -1.00 7.41
CA HIS A 66 -6.72 -1.56 7.94
C HIS A 66 -7.52 -0.48 8.67
N TYR A 67 -8.66 -0.13 8.10
CA TYR A 67 -9.57 0.86 8.67
C TYR A 67 -10.50 0.17 9.67
N LYS A 68 -10.35 0.52 10.93
CA LYS A 68 -11.09 -0.10 12.03
C LYS A 68 -12.31 0.71 12.48
N GLY A 69 -12.69 1.73 11.72
CA GLY A 69 -13.81 2.59 12.04
C GLY A 69 -13.39 3.77 12.90
N ARG A 70 -14.26 4.77 12.99
CA ARG A 70 -14.04 5.99 13.78
C ARG A 70 -12.74 6.72 13.44
N GLY A 71 -12.36 6.67 12.18
CA GLY A 71 -11.13 7.32 11.74
C GLY A 71 -9.84 6.60 12.10
N LYS A 72 -9.92 5.44 12.73
CA LYS A 72 -8.72 4.70 13.08
C LYS A 72 -8.25 3.86 11.90
N VAL A 73 -6.97 3.96 11.59
CA VAL A 73 -6.33 3.12 10.58
C VAL A 73 -5.05 2.55 11.17
N VAL A 74 -4.87 1.25 10.98
CA VAL A 74 -3.64 0.56 11.35
C VAL A 74 -2.86 0.30 10.08
N LYS A 75 -1.65 0.82 10.00
CA LYS A 75 -0.78 0.68 8.83
C LYS A 75 0.31 -0.34 9.16
N ARG A 76 0.44 -1.34 8.31
CA ARG A 76 1.45 -2.37 8.48
C ARG A 76 2.29 -2.46 7.22
N ARG A 77 3.60 -2.25 7.35
CA ARG A 77 4.51 -2.40 6.22
C ARG A 77 4.89 -3.87 6.06
N VAL A 78 4.69 -4.40 4.86
CA VAL A 78 5.00 -5.79 4.55
C VAL A 78 6.21 -5.94 3.63
N HIS A 79 6.64 -4.84 3.00
CA HIS A 79 7.82 -4.82 2.16
C HIS A 79 8.37 -3.40 2.11
N ALA A 80 9.68 -3.26 2.17
CA ALA A 80 10.34 -1.97 2.05
C ALA A 80 11.22 -1.96 0.80
N ALA A 81 11.16 -0.85 0.07
CA ALA A 81 12.03 -0.64 -1.08
C ALA A 81 13.49 -0.68 -0.65
N LYS A 82 14.32 -1.25 -1.50
CA LYS A 82 15.76 -1.18 -1.31
C LYS A 82 16.23 0.16 -1.82
N ARG A 83 16.68 0.98 -0.91
CA ARG A 83 17.25 2.25 -1.31
C ARG A 83 18.72 2.00 -1.55
N GLY A 84 19.10 2.26 -2.77
CA GLY A 84 20.43 1.99 -3.22
C GLY A 84 21.46 2.44 -2.22
N ALA A 85 22.24 1.50 -1.78
CA ALA A 85 23.36 1.77 -0.88
C ALA A 85 24.52 2.31 -1.70
N GLY A 86 24.21 3.06 -2.58
CA GLY A 86 25.22 3.58 -3.41
C GLY A 86 25.58 4.22 -3.86
#